data_68b09d7b0262bd35f3586669605a6722
#
_entry.id   68b09d7b0262bd35f3586669605a6722
#
_cell.length_a   1.000
_cell.length_b   1.000
_cell.length_c   1.000
_cell.angle_alpha   90.00
_cell.angle_beta   90.00
_cell.angle_gamma   90.00
#
_symmetry.space_group_name_H-M   'P 1'
#
loop_
_entity.id
_entity.type
_entity.pdbx_description
1 polymer ?
#
loop_
_entity_poly.entity_id
_entity_poly.type
_entity_poly.pdbx_seq_one_letter_code
_entity_poly.pdbx_strand_id
1 'polypeptide(L)'
;MKSRNLLILAITIFLGITQSSCNYNAFVTAEEEVNKAWSQVENVYQRRADLVPQLVSTVKGAAEFEKSTFEAVTEARAQASSIKLDPSQMTEADLQQFQQAQDNLSKSLGRLMVTVEKYPDLKATANFKDLQAQLEGTENRIAVERKKFNEAAQSYNTMIRRFPKNLLAKIYGFEKRPYFQASPEASQAPVIEF
;
A
#
# COMPACT_ATOMS: atom_id res chain seq x y z
N MET A 1 4.25 38.75 47.62
CA MET A 1 3.21 37.86 47.01
C MET A 1 3.23 37.87 45.48
N LYS A 2 3.36 39.03 44.81
CA LYS A 2 3.37 39.13 43.33
C LYS A 2 4.51 38.31 42.64
N SER A 3 5.76 38.36 43.13
CA SER A 3 6.91 37.66 42.56
C SER A 3 6.79 36.13 42.66
N ARG A 4 6.24 35.60 43.75
CA ARG A 4 6.02 34.16 43.95
C ARG A 4 4.97 33.62 42.96
N ASN A 5 3.91 34.36 42.69
CA ASN A 5 2.87 34.00 41.75
C ASN A 5 3.40 34.07 40.31
N LEU A 6 4.28 35.01 39.99
CA LEU A 6 4.92 35.13 38.68
C LEU A 6 5.88 33.96 38.42
N LEU A 7 6.60 33.52 39.46
CA LEU A 7 7.52 32.37 39.38
C LEU A 7 6.75 31.04 39.19
N ILE A 8 5.62 30.89 39.91
CA ILE A 8 4.76 29.70 39.72
C ILE A 8 4.16 29.69 38.31
N LEU A 9 3.72 30.83 37.80
CA LEU A 9 3.20 30.93 36.42
C LEU A 9 4.28 30.58 35.38
N ALA A 10 5.50 31.09 35.57
CA ALA A 10 6.62 30.77 34.67
C ALA A 10 6.97 29.25 34.67
N ILE A 11 6.97 28.62 35.84
CA ILE A 11 7.23 27.17 35.98
C ILE A 11 6.12 26.35 35.32
N THR A 12 4.84 26.74 35.48
CA THR A 12 3.72 26.03 34.85
C THR A 12 3.74 26.15 33.33
N ILE A 13 4.09 27.33 32.79
CA ILE A 13 4.27 27.52 31.35
C ILE A 13 5.45 26.69 30.84
N PHE A 14 6.57 26.68 31.52
CA PHE A 14 7.76 25.90 31.15
C PHE A 14 7.48 24.40 31.16
N LEU A 15 6.79 23.86 32.18
CA LEU A 15 6.34 22.46 32.21
C LEU A 15 5.39 22.14 31.04
N GLY A 16 4.49 23.04 30.68
CA GLY A 16 3.59 22.89 29.55
C GLY A 16 4.33 22.77 28.21
N ILE A 17 5.36 23.58 28.00
CA ILE A 17 6.18 23.58 26.77
C ILE A 17 6.99 22.27 26.64
N THR A 18 7.60 21.78 27.72
CA THR A 18 8.38 20.54 27.71
C THR A 18 7.54 19.31 27.39
N GLN A 19 6.32 19.23 27.91
CA GLN A 19 5.37 18.16 27.60
C GLN A 19 4.91 18.19 26.12
N SER A 20 4.78 19.38 25.53
CA SER A 20 4.38 19.53 24.12
C SER A 20 5.43 19.02 23.17
N SER A 21 6.73 19.21 23.44
CA SER A 21 7.83 18.74 22.59
C SER A 21 7.92 17.22 22.50
N CYS A 22 7.70 16.50 23.60
CA CYS A 22 7.67 15.04 23.61
C CYS A 22 6.52 14.48 22.76
N ASN A 23 5.36 15.15 22.76
CA ASN A 23 4.22 14.70 21.97
C ASN A 23 4.42 14.94 20.47
N TYR A 24 5.02 16.08 20.08
CA TYR A 24 5.33 16.36 18.67
C TYR A 24 6.27 15.29 18.07
N ASN A 25 7.37 14.99 18.75
CA ASN A 25 8.31 13.96 18.30
C ASN A 25 7.65 12.59 18.18
N ALA A 26 6.72 12.24 19.06
CA ALA A 26 5.98 10.99 18.98
C ALA A 26 5.07 10.92 17.75
N PHE A 27 4.43 12.04 17.35
CA PHE A 27 3.63 12.12 16.12
C PHE A 27 4.50 11.95 14.89
N VAL A 28 5.63 12.68 14.82
CA VAL A 28 6.58 12.57 13.71
C VAL A 28 7.11 11.13 13.58
N THR A 29 7.51 10.51 14.69
CA THR A 29 7.99 9.12 14.67
C THR A 29 6.91 8.15 14.14
N ALA A 30 5.67 8.30 14.58
CA ALA A 30 4.59 7.44 14.13
C ALA A 30 4.22 7.69 12.66
N GLU A 31 4.31 8.93 12.18
CA GLU A 31 4.12 9.30 10.78
C GLU A 31 5.21 8.69 9.91
N GLU A 32 6.47 8.75 10.32
CA GLU A 32 7.59 8.13 9.62
C GLU A 32 7.49 6.60 9.54
N GLU A 33 6.92 5.94 10.54
CA GLU A 33 6.62 4.50 10.45
C GLU A 33 5.54 4.20 9.40
N VAL A 34 4.55 5.07 9.21
CA VAL A 34 3.57 4.95 8.12
C VAL A 34 4.24 5.15 6.76
N ASN A 35 5.07 6.19 6.62
CA ASN A 35 5.81 6.48 5.38
C ASN A 35 6.74 5.33 5.00
N LYS A 36 7.45 4.76 5.97
CA LYS A 36 8.30 3.58 5.81
C LYS A 36 7.50 2.36 5.35
N ALA A 37 6.35 2.10 5.98
CA ALA A 37 5.48 1.00 5.59
C ALA A 37 4.93 1.19 4.17
N TRP A 38 4.58 2.43 3.79
CA TRP A 38 4.18 2.77 2.42
C TRP A 38 5.28 2.48 1.40
N SER A 39 6.52 2.88 1.69
CA SER A 39 7.66 2.60 0.81
C SER A 39 7.86 1.09 0.56
N GLN A 40 7.58 0.23 1.54
CA GLN A 40 7.61 -1.22 1.34
C GLN A 40 6.47 -1.69 0.42
N VAL A 41 5.28 -1.11 0.56
CA VAL A 41 4.15 -1.37 -0.35
C VAL A 41 4.53 -1.00 -1.78
N GLU A 42 5.08 0.21 -2.01
CA GLU A 42 5.53 0.63 -3.34
C GLU A 42 6.58 -0.30 -3.93
N ASN A 43 7.57 -0.71 -3.15
CA ASN A 43 8.64 -1.61 -3.58
C ASN A 43 8.09 -2.96 -4.10
N VAL A 44 7.12 -3.55 -3.42
CA VAL A 44 6.56 -4.85 -3.85
C VAL A 44 5.64 -4.69 -5.07
N TYR A 45 4.92 -3.60 -5.20
CA TYR A 45 4.14 -3.30 -6.40
C TYR A 45 5.04 -2.99 -7.60
N GLN A 46 6.13 -2.25 -7.40
CA GLN A 46 7.13 -2.01 -8.43
C GLN A 46 7.74 -3.34 -8.91
N ARG A 47 8.15 -4.21 -7.98
CA ARG A 47 8.66 -5.53 -8.34
C ARG A 47 7.68 -6.32 -9.20
N ARG A 48 6.38 -6.31 -8.87
CA ARG A 48 5.35 -6.95 -9.70
C ARG A 48 5.30 -6.34 -11.11
N ALA A 49 5.30 -5.02 -11.21
CA ALA A 49 5.29 -4.31 -12.49
C ALA A 49 6.52 -4.61 -13.34
N ASP A 50 7.68 -4.86 -12.72
CA ASP A 50 8.93 -5.18 -13.42
C ASP A 50 8.99 -6.64 -13.92
N LEU A 51 8.19 -7.54 -13.35
CA LEU A 51 8.05 -8.92 -13.83
C LEU A 51 7.18 -9.01 -15.11
N VAL A 52 6.26 -8.05 -15.31
CA VAL A 52 5.32 -8.06 -16.44
C VAL A 52 6.01 -8.10 -17.81
N PRO A 53 7.00 -7.24 -18.14
CA PRO A 53 7.69 -7.28 -19.43
C PRO A 53 8.40 -8.62 -19.67
N GLN A 54 8.97 -9.21 -18.62
CA GLN A 54 9.66 -10.50 -18.71
C GLN A 54 8.65 -11.61 -19.02
N LEU A 55 7.51 -11.62 -18.34
CA LEU A 55 6.43 -12.57 -18.59
C LEU A 55 5.88 -12.43 -20.01
N VAL A 56 5.57 -11.20 -20.45
CA VAL A 56 5.09 -10.92 -21.80
C VAL A 56 6.10 -11.36 -22.86
N SER A 57 7.40 -11.12 -22.66
CA SER A 57 8.45 -11.56 -23.57
C SER A 57 8.54 -13.09 -23.67
N THR A 58 8.43 -13.79 -22.53
CA THR A 58 8.45 -15.26 -22.47
C THR A 58 7.27 -15.86 -23.22
N VAL A 59 6.07 -15.28 -23.05
CA VAL A 59 4.83 -15.78 -23.65
C VAL A 59 4.73 -15.43 -25.14
N LYS A 60 5.25 -14.27 -25.59
CA LYS A 60 5.34 -13.91 -27.02
C LYS A 60 6.15 -14.90 -27.88
N GLY A 61 7.01 -15.68 -27.27
CA GLY A 61 7.76 -16.75 -27.97
C GLY A 61 6.88 -17.90 -28.47
N ALA A 62 5.65 -18.03 -27.95
CA ALA A 62 4.66 -18.98 -28.48
C ALA A 62 3.91 -18.35 -29.66
N ALA A 63 4.09 -18.92 -30.87
CA ALA A 63 3.67 -18.28 -32.13
C ALA A 63 2.17 -18.05 -32.33
N GLU A 64 1.31 -18.63 -31.50
CA GLU A 64 -0.15 -18.55 -31.61
C GLU A 64 -0.84 -17.82 -30.45
N PHE A 65 -0.08 -17.08 -29.63
CA PHE A 65 -0.67 -16.45 -28.44
C PHE A 65 -1.50 -15.21 -28.81
N GLU A 66 -2.66 -15.06 -28.16
CA GLU A 66 -3.62 -13.98 -28.42
C GLU A 66 -3.01 -12.58 -28.14
N LYS A 67 -2.88 -11.74 -29.18
CA LYS A 67 -2.34 -10.39 -29.09
C LYS A 67 -3.07 -9.52 -28.07
N SER A 68 -4.40 -9.62 -27.99
CA SER A 68 -5.26 -8.86 -27.08
C SER A 68 -4.92 -9.09 -25.60
N THR A 69 -4.48 -10.29 -25.24
CA THR A 69 -4.09 -10.60 -23.84
C THR A 69 -2.82 -9.86 -23.42
N PHE A 70 -1.83 -9.74 -24.31
CA PHE A 70 -0.62 -8.93 -24.03
C PHE A 70 -0.91 -7.46 -23.91
N GLU A 71 -1.74 -6.94 -24.83
CA GLU A 71 -2.11 -5.53 -24.84
C GLU A 71 -2.80 -5.17 -23.54
N ALA A 72 -3.77 -5.98 -23.09
CA ALA A 72 -4.47 -5.79 -21.82
C ALA A 72 -3.53 -5.78 -20.59
N VAL A 73 -2.56 -6.69 -20.53
CA VAL A 73 -1.59 -6.75 -19.42
C VAL A 73 -0.65 -5.55 -19.48
N THR A 74 -0.17 -5.16 -20.67
CA THR A 74 0.75 -4.04 -20.84
C THR A 74 0.08 -2.71 -20.48
N GLU A 75 -1.17 -2.53 -20.89
CA GLU A 75 -1.98 -1.35 -20.57
C GLU A 75 -2.26 -1.28 -19.07
N ALA A 76 -2.71 -2.37 -18.45
CA ALA A 76 -2.97 -2.42 -17.03
C ALA A 76 -1.70 -2.14 -16.20
N ARG A 77 -0.52 -2.61 -16.66
CA ARG A 77 0.77 -2.27 -16.05
C ARG A 77 1.06 -0.78 -16.16
N ALA A 78 0.86 -0.18 -17.33
CA ALA A 78 1.10 1.25 -17.53
C ALA A 78 0.22 2.10 -16.61
N GLN A 79 -1.06 1.77 -16.49
CA GLN A 79 -2.00 2.43 -15.58
C GLN A 79 -1.56 2.26 -14.12
N ALA A 80 -1.25 1.04 -13.67
CA ALA A 80 -0.83 0.75 -12.31
C ALA A 80 0.48 1.45 -11.92
N SER A 81 1.41 1.62 -12.87
CA SER A 81 2.70 2.29 -12.65
C SER A 81 2.63 3.82 -12.78
N SER A 82 1.56 4.38 -13.34
CA SER A 82 1.41 5.83 -13.51
C SER A 82 0.97 6.54 -12.23
N ILE A 83 0.31 5.83 -11.32
CA ILE A 83 -0.21 6.39 -10.07
C ILE A 83 0.90 6.39 -9.03
N LYS A 84 1.34 7.60 -8.66
CA LYS A 84 2.31 7.84 -7.59
C LYS A 84 1.61 8.59 -6.48
N LEU A 85 1.69 8.08 -5.27
CA LEU A 85 1.06 8.67 -4.11
C LEU A 85 2.11 9.20 -3.14
N ASP A 86 1.88 10.39 -2.63
CA ASP A 86 2.64 10.92 -1.49
C ASP A 86 1.94 10.46 -0.20
N PRO A 87 2.60 9.64 0.64
CA PRO A 87 1.99 9.14 1.86
C PRO A 87 1.61 10.23 2.84
N SER A 88 2.22 11.43 2.75
CA SER A 88 1.93 12.57 3.62
C SER A 88 0.60 13.25 3.27
N GLN A 89 0.17 13.20 2.01
CA GLN A 89 -1.02 13.87 1.48
C GLN A 89 -2.08 12.91 0.92
N MET A 90 -1.85 11.61 1.06
CA MET A 90 -2.70 10.58 0.49
C MET A 90 -4.11 10.61 1.09
N THR A 91 -5.10 10.78 0.22
CA THR A 91 -6.52 10.68 0.59
C THR A 91 -7.04 9.25 0.45
N GLU A 92 -8.22 8.99 1.00
CA GLU A 92 -8.90 7.71 0.81
C GLU A 92 -9.23 7.44 -0.66
N ALA A 93 -9.60 8.48 -1.41
CA ALA A 93 -9.88 8.38 -2.85
C ALA A 93 -8.63 8.03 -3.66
N ASP A 94 -7.48 8.63 -3.34
CA ASP A 94 -6.20 8.34 -4.00
C ASP A 94 -5.79 6.88 -3.76
N LEU A 95 -5.90 6.41 -2.52
CA LEU A 95 -5.58 5.02 -2.19
C LEU A 95 -6.53 4.03 -2.87
N GLN A 96 -7.82 4.35 -2.96
CA GLN A 96 -8.80 3.53 -3.70
C GLN A 96 -8.48 3.47 -5.19
N GLN A 97 -8.14 4.61 -5.82
CA GLN A 97 -7.75 4.65 -7.22
C GLN A 97 -6.48 3.82 -7.49
N PHE A 98 -5.48 3.95 -6.62
CA PHE A 98 -4.28 3.12 -6.67
C PHE A 98 -4.62 1.64 -6.55
N GLN A 99 -5.40 1.25 -5.54
CA GLN A 99 -5.82 -0.14 -5.33
C GLN A 99 -6.56 -0.69 -6.56
N GLN A 100 -7.49 0.07 -7.12
CA GLN A 100 -8.24 -0.35 -8.31
C GLN A 100 -7.34 -0.60 -9.53
N ALA A 101 -6.35 0.27 -9.77
CA ALA A 101 -5.40 0.07 -10.86
C ALA A 101 -4.54 -1.18 -10.65
N GLN A 102 -4.11 -1.43 -9.41
CA GLN A 102 -3.35 -2.62 -9.04
C GLN A 102 -4.18 -3.91 -9.15
N ASP A 103 -5.45 -3.88 -8.78
CA ASP A 103 -6.39 -5.00 -8.91
C ASP A 103 -6.67 -5.30 -10.41
N ASN A 104 -6.76 -4.29 -11.26
CA ASN A 104 -6.89 -4.47 -12.70
C ASN A 104 -5.67 -5.18 -13.31
N LEU A 105 -4.46 -4.83 -12.84
CA LEU A 105 -3.25 -5.54 -13.25
C LEU A 105 -3.28 -7.01 -12.78
N SER A 106 -3.66 -7.28 -11.54
CA SER A 106 -3.81 -8.66 -11.03
C SER A 106 -4.81 -9.46 -11.87
N LYS A 107 -5.96 -8.89 -12.20
CA LYS A 107 -6.98 -9.54 -13.06
C LYS A 107 -6.45 -9.83 -14.47
N SER A 108 -5.71 -8.88 -15.06
CA SER A 108 -5.11 -9.05 -16.39
C SER A 108 -4.03 -10.14 -16.39
N LEU A 109 -3.19 -10.20 -15.35
CA LEU A 109 -2.21 -11.27 -15.16
C LEU A 109 -2.89 -12.62 -14.95
N GLY A 110 -3.96 -12.70 -14.17
CA GLY A 110 -4.76 -13.90 -13.99
C GLY A 110 -5.31 -14.44 -15.32
N ARG A 111 -5.85 -13.56 -16.18
CA ARG A 111 -6.32 -13.95 -17.53
C ARG A 111 -5.18 -14.48 -18.40
N LEU A 112 -4.01 -13.84 -18.35
CA LEU A 112 -2.82 -14.33 -19.08
C LEU A 112 -2.45 -15.72 -18.61
N MET A 113 -2.43 -16.00 -17.31
CA MET A 113 -2.11 -17.32 -16.76
C MET A 113 -3.12 -18.38 -17.21
N VAL A 114 -4.41 -18.07 -17.21
CA VAL A 114 -5.46 -18.97 -17.73
C VAL A 114 -5.26 -19.25 -19.23
N THR A 115 -4.87 -18.24 -20.02
CA THR A 115 -4.62 -18.43 -21.44
C THR A 115 -3.41 -19.34 -21.68
N VAL A 116 -2.36 -19.22 -20.87
CA VAL A 116 -1.15 -20.08 -20.96
C VAL A 116 -1.46 -21.56 -20.72
N GLU A 117 -2.52 -21.90 -19.98
CA GLU A 117 -2.94 -23.31 -19.80
C GLU A 117 -3.23 -24.04 -21.13
N LYS A 118 -3.58 -23.31 -22.20
CA LYS A 118 -3.79 -23.86 -23.55
C LYS A 118 -2.49 -24.19 -24.28
N TYR A 119 -1.33 -23.80 -23.73
CA TYR A 119 0.00 -23.91 -24.34
C TYR A 119 0.95 -24.73 -23.45
N PRO A 120 0.83 -26.07 -23.40
CA PRO A 120 1.56 -26.91 -22.45
C PRO A 120 3.08 -26.82 -22.59
N ASP A 121 3.58 -26.65 -23.82
CA ASP A 121 5.01 -26.54 -24.10
C ASP A 121 5.59 -25.25 -23.47
N LEU A 122 4.87 -24.13 -23.59
CA LEU A 122 5.24 -22.88 -22.96
C LEU A 122 5.21 -22.98 -21.42
N LYS A 123 4.13 -23.53 -20.89
CA LYS A 123 3.94 -23.76 -19.45
C LYS A 123 5.03 -24.64 -18.86
N ALA A 124 5.57 -25.59 -19.64
CA ALA A 124 6.63 -26.50 -19.22
C ALA A 124 8.00 -25.84 -19.15
N THR A 125 8.20 -24.67 -19.77
CA THR A 125 9.50 -23.97 -19.77
C THR A 125 9.94 -23.53 -18.36
N ALA A 126 11.24 -23.66 -18.08
CA ALA A 126 11.80 -23.23 -16.78
C ALA A 126 11.56 -21.73 -16.54
N ASN A 127 11.78 -20.91 -17.56
CA ASN A 127 11.59 -19.45 -17.45
C ASN A 127 10.17 -19.06 -17.07
N PHE A 128 9.15 -19.71 -17.66
CA PHE A 128 7.76 -19.43 -17.31
C PHE A 128 7.44 -19.83 -15.88
N LYS A 129 7.87 -21.02 -15.45
CA LYS A 129 7.67 -21.51 -14.08
C LYS A 129 8.32 -20.59 -13.04
N ASP A 130 9.54 -20.12 -13.30
CA ASP A 130 10.24 -19.18 -12.43
C ASP A 130 9.49 -17.84 -12.32
N LEU A 131 9.02 -17.30 -13.44
CA LEU A 131 8.25 -16.04 -13.45
C LEU A 131 6.91 -16.21 -12.74
N GLN A 132 6.22 -17.34 -12.93
CA GLN A 132 4.99 -17.65 -12.21
C GLN A 132 5.23 -17.70 -10.69
N ALA A 133 6.24 -18.42 -10.25
CA ALA A 133 6.60 -18.52 -8.82
C ALA A 133 6.98 -17.16 -8.23
N GLN A 134 7.69 -16.31 -8.98
CA GLN A 134 8.02 -14.95 -8.56
C GLN A 134 6.77 -14.05 -8.45
N LEU A 135 5.81 -14.16 -9.38
CA LEU A 135 4.56 -13.41 -9.32
C LEU A 135 3.71 -13.84 -8.13
N GLU A 136 3.54 -15.14 -7.90
CA GLU A 136 2.82 -15.67 -6.72
C GLU A 136 3.48 -15.24 -5.41
N GLY A 137 4.80 -15.32 -5.33
CA GLY A 137 5.57 -14.83 -4.18
C GLY A 137 5.43 -13.33 -3.96
N THR A 138 5.32 -12.55 -5.05
CA THR A 138 5.14 -11.10 -4.97
C THR A 138 3.72 -10.75 -4.51
N GLU A 139 2.69 -11.46 -4.97
CA GLU A 139 1.30 -11.27 -4.53
C GLU A 139 1.13 -11.53 -3.02
N ASN A 140 1.75 -12.60 -2.52
CA ASN A 140 1.79 -12.88 -1.09
C ASN A 140 2.48 -11.75 -0.29
N ARG A 141 3.58 -11.20 -0.81
CA ARG A 141 4.28 -10.07 -0.18
C ARG A 141 3.43 -8.80 -0.20
N ILE A 142 2.72 -8.51 -1.29
CA ILE A 142 1.78 -7.39 -1.36
C ILE A 142 0.76 -7.47 -0.23
N ALA A 143 0.14 -8.63 -0.01
CA ALA A 143 -0.82 -8.82 1.07
C ALA A 143 -0.19 -8.56 2.45
N VAL A 144 1.04 -9.01 2.69
CA VAL A 144 1.78 -8.79 3.94
C VAL A 144 2.11 -7.30 4.14
N GLU A 145 2.64 -6.62 3.11
CA GLU A 145 3.03 -5.21 3.26
C GLU A 145 1.81 -4.28 3.36
N ARG A 146 0.70 -4.58 2.69
CA ARG A 146 -0.59 -3.88 2.90
C ARG A 146 -1.07 -4.01 4.35
N LYS A 147 -0.97 -5.20 4.94
CA LYS A 147 -1.31 -5.42 6.35
C LYS A 147 -0.43 -4.58 7.28
N LYS A 148 0.90 -4.57 7.07
CA LYS A 148 1.84 -3.77 7.86
C LYS A 148 1.56 -2.27 7.74
N PHE A 149 1.25 -1.79 6.54
CA PHE A 149 0.83 -0.40 6.33
C PHE A 149 -0.42 -0.07 7.13
N ASN A 150 -1.45 -0.92 7.07
CA ASN A 150 -2.68 -0.72 7.83
C ASN A 150 -2.42 -0.71 9.34
N GLU A 151 -1.54 -1.56 9.86
CA GLU A 151 -1.15 -1.59 11.27
C GLU A 151 -0.43 -0.30 11.69
N ALA A 152 0.51 0.20 10.88
CA ALA A 152 1.20 1.45 11.11
C ALA A 152 0.21 2.65 11.06
N ALA A 153 -0.63 2.71 10.04
CA ALA A 153 -1.67 3.73 9.91
C ALA A 153 -2.67 3.70 11.09
N GLN A 154 -3.04 2.51 11.58
CA GLN A 154 -3.90 2.36 12.75
C GLN A 154 -3.23 2.90 14.01
N SER A 155 -1.96 2.57 14.23
CA SER A 155 -1.18 3.05 15.38
C SER A 155 -1.10 4.57 15.38
N TYR A 156 -0.74 5.16 14.24
CA TYR A 156 -0.69 6.60 14.03
C TYR A 156 -2.05 7.26 14.24
N ASN A 157 -3.09 6.81 13.55
CA ASN A 157 -4.45 7.34 13.66
C ASN A 157 -4.99 7.27 15.09
N THR A 158 -4.68 6.19 15.81
CA THR A 158 -5.04 6.04 17.22
C THR A 158 -4.33 7.08 18.08
N MET A 159 -3.04 7.31 17.83
CA MET A 159 -2.24 8.27 18.58
C MET A 159 -2.76 9.69 18.44
N ILE A 160 -3.03 10.15 17.20
CA ILE A 160 -3.51 11.53 16.94
C ILE A 160 -4.95 11.77 17.40
N ARG A 161 -5.73 10.71 17.69
CA ARG A 161 -7.13 10.80 18.15
C ARG A 161 -7.31 10.68 19.64
N ARG A 162 -6.31 10.19 20.39
CA ARG A 162 -6.41 10.03 21.85
C ARG A 162 -6.29 11.38 22.55
N PHE A 163 -7.14 11.62 23.55
CA PHE A 163 -7.01 12.76 24.44
C PHE A 163 -5.81 12.59 25.40
N PRO A 164 -5.02 13.64 25.68
CA PRO A 164 -5.11 15.04 25.18
C PRO A 164 -4.37 15.26 23.84
N LYS A 165 -3.71 14.26 23.25
CA LYS A 165 -2.89 14.36 22.04
C LYS A 165 -3.67 14.88 20.82
N ASN A 166 -4.95 14.59 20.73
CA ASN A 166 -5.81 15.04 19.63
C ASN A 166 -5.88 16.57 19.50
N LEU A 167 -5.76 17.31 20.59
CA LEU A 167 -5.71 18.78 20.55
C LEU A 167 -4.41 19.27 19.91
N LEU A 168 -3.29 18.68 20.29
CA LEU A 168 -1.97 19.01 19.75
C LEU A 168 -1.85 18.58 18.29
N ALA A 169 -2.32 17.39 17.95
CA ALA A 169 -2.32 16.88 16.57
C ALA A 169 -3.05 17.87 15.63
N LYS A 170 -4.20 18.38 16.03
CA LYS A 170 -4.94 19.39 15.27
C LYS A 170 -4.17 20.70 15.12
N ILE A 171 -3.51 21.18 16.17
CA ILE A 171 -2.70 22.41 16.14
C ILE A 171 -1.51 22.27 15.20
N TYR A 172 -0.87 21.10 15.18
CA TYR A 172 0.30 20.83 14.35
C TYR A 172 -0.04 20.32 12.93
N GLY A 173 -1.32 20.14 12.59
CA GLY A 173 -1.76 19.75 11.26
C GLY A 173 -1.59 18.27 10.94
N PHE A 174 -1.49 17.39 11.95
CA PHE A 174 -1.46 15.95 11.74
C PHE A 174 -2.84 15.41 11.38
N GLU A 175 -2.95 14.81 10.19
CA GLU A 175 -4.19 14.27 9.63
C GLU A 175 -4.19 12.75 9.61
N LYS A 176 -5.39 12.16 9.54
CA LYS A 176 -5.54 10.70 9.46
C LYS A 176 -4.97 10.16 8.16
N ARG A 177 -4.35 8.99 8.25
CA ARG A 177 -3.95 8.19 7.09
C ARG A 177 -5.05 7.19 6.71
N PRO A 178 -5.33 7.01 5.42
CA PRO A 178 -6.30 6.02 4.94
C PRO A 178 -5.80 4.59 5.16
N TYR A 179 -6.71 3.63 4.95
CA TYR A 179 -6.42 2.20 5.04
C TYR A 179 -6.69 1.52 3.70
N PHE A 180 -5.89 0.52 3.37
CA PHE A 180 -6.28 -0.44 2.35
C PHE A 180 -7.56 -1.16 2.80
N GLN A 181 -8.53 -1.21 1.90
CA GLN A 181 -9.78 -1.91 2.13
C GLN A 181 -9.70 -3.33 1.53
N ALA A 182 -10.50 -4.25 2.06
CA ALA A 182 -10.70 -5.54 1.42
C ALA A 182 -11.36 -5.32 0.04
N SER A 183 -10.94 -6.11 -0.96
CA SER A 183 -11.61 -6.07 -2.26
C SER A 183 -13.09 -6.42 -2.09
N PRO A 184 -14.02 -5.74 -2.78
CA PRO A 184 -15.47 -6.05 -2.70
C PRO A 184 -15.77 -7.52 -2.97
N GLU A 185 -14.98 -8.15 -3.84
CA GLU A 185 -15.06 -9.57 -4.19
C GLU A 185 -14.69 -10.50 -3.03
N ALA A 186 -13.79 -10.08 -2.14
CA ALA A 186 -13.39 -10.86 -0.96
C ALA A 186 -14.48 -10.86 0.15
N SER A 187 -15.44 -9.98 0.07
CA SER A 187 -16.58 -9.94 1.02
C SER A 187 -17.71 -10.89 0.65
N GLN A 188 -17.71 -11.44 -0.57
CA GLN A 188 -18.66 -12.46 -0.99
C GLN A 188 -18.06 -13.84 -0.70
N ALA A 189 -18.49 -14.47 0.39
CA ALA A 189 -18.15 -15.86 0.64
C ALA A 189 -18.63 -16.70 -0.57
N PRO A 190 -17.80 -17.66 -1.08
CA PRO A 190 -18.27 -18.55 -2.14
C PRO A 190 -19.49 -19.32 -1.64
N VAL A 191 -20.59 -19.24 -2.39
CA VAL A 191 -21.77 -20.08 -2.14
C VAL A 191 -21.35 -21.49 -2.51
N ILE A 192 -21.16 -22.33 -1.51
CA ILE A 192 -20.94 -23.76 -1.71
C ILE A 192 -22.34 -24.38 -1.86
N GLU A 193 -22.76 -24.66 -3.08
CA GLU A 193 -23.89 -25.53 -3.35
C GLU A 193 -23.41 -26.99 -3.25
N PHE A 194 -24.03 -27.76 -2.35
CA PHE A 194 -23.80 -29.18 -2.17
C PHE A 194 -24.76 -29.98 -3.04
#